data_cfefcb0824b274c4ca73025ac23f4ce5
#
_entry.id   cfefcb0824b274c4ca73025ac23f4ce5
#
_cell.length_a   1.000
_cell.length_b   1.000
_cell.length_c   1.000
_cell.angle_alpha   90.00
_cell.angle_beta   90.00
_cell.angle_gamma   90.00
#
_symmetry.space_group_name_H-M   'P 1'
#
loop_
_entity.id
_entity.type
_entity.pdbx_description
1 polymer ?
#
loop_
_entity_poly.entity_id
_entity_poly.type
_entity_poly.pdbx_seq_one_letter_code
_entity_poly.pdbx_strand_id
1 'polypeptide(L)'
;MYLYLVRHAQSANNALAEPGLHNPGRSSDPGLTERGQAQTEALRKRFELEREATPTRSVEVWSSPMRRCLLTSSAVGAGLGVRVRVRSDLHEHGGCFEGARGGEGAPIGHTGMTREEIEKEFPICDAPKDMENGWWDPIRGCESVVDAQTRVGKVVEWLWSKARAMHDGDEPRADVYVVAHGMFIDILLKTLFDSPRTTGKQSSLFCSQNACVHRLHFDIAPDGPCVGFQVFNDVTHLDEEIRSGGSVAGLDVAYTKEGSA
;
A
#
# COMPACT_ATOMS: atom_id res chain seq x y z
N MET A 1 -9.67 -8.82 -14.89
CA MET A 1 -8.84 -7.65 -14.48
C MET A 1 -7.59 -8.17 -13.79
N TYR A 2 -6.40 -7.68 -14.15
CA TYR A 2 -5.22 -7.94 -13.34
C TYR A 2 -5.03 -6.81 -12.31
N LEU A 3 -4.72 -7.20 -11.07
CA LEU A 3 -4.35 -6.31 -9.98
C LEU A 3 -2.87 -6.53 -9.64
N TYR A 4 -2.11 -5.44 -9.63
CA TYR A 4 -0.73 -5.39 -9.16
C TYR A 4 -0.67 -4.63 -7.84
N LEU A 5 -0.39 -5.34 -6.74
CA LEU A 5 -0.15 -4.72 -5.44
C LEU A 5 1.35 -4.50 -5.28
N VAL A 6 1.74 -3.27 -5.08
CA VAL A 6 3.15 -2.87 -4.87
C VAL A 6 3.29 -2.34 -3.46
N ARG A 7 4.12 -2.98 -2.63
CA ARG A 7 4.48 -2.38 -1.36
C ARG A 7 5.44 -1.23 -1.59
N HIS A 8 5.26 -0.11 -0.88
CA HIS A 8 6.19 1.01 -0.93
C HIS A 8 7.64 0.59 -0.67
N ALA A 9 8.60 1.29 -1.25
CA ALA A 9 10.03 1.11 -1.04
C ALA A 9 10.43 1.43 0.41
N GLN A 10 11.63 1.05 0.84
CA GLN A 10 12.09 1.22 2.21
C GLN A 10 12.00 2.67 2.68
N SER A 11 11.18 2.92 3.70
CA SER A 11 11.08 4.22 4.37
C SER A 11 12.05 4.34 5.55
N ALA A 12 12.29 5.57 6.03
CA ALA A 12 13.08 5.81 7.23
C ALA A 12 12.55 5.00 8.44
N ASN A 13 11.22 4.91 8.62
CA ASN A 13 10.66 4.09 9.69
C ASN A 13 10.93 2.57 9.51
N ASN A 14 11.04 2.06 8.27
CA ASN A 14 11.42 0.66 8.05
C ASN A 14 12.88 0.39 8.42
N ALA A 15 13.78 1.35 8.16
CA ALA A 15 15.20 1.22 8.52
C ALA A 15 15.44 1.29 10.04
N LEU A 16 14.56 2.00 10.75
CA LEU A 16 14.61 2.10 12.21
C LEU A 16 14.03 0.87 12.93
N ALA A 17 13.19 0.11 12.26
CA ALA A 17 12.45 -1.00 12.87
C ALA A 17 13.32 -2.25 12.99
N GLU A 18 14.12 -2.34 14.02
CA GLU A 18 14.48 -3.65 14.58
C GLU A 18 13.26 -4.21 15.34
N PRO A 19 12.93 -5.50 15.16
CA PRO A 19 11.79 -6.10 15.85
C PRO A 19 11.89 -5.92 17.36
N GLY A 20 10.89 -5.29 17.96
CA GLY A 20 10.77 -5.16 19.40
C GLY A 20 11.35 -3.90 20.04
N LEU A 21 12.02 -3.02 19.31
CA LEU A 21 12.52 -1.77 19.86
C LEU A 21 11.49 -0.64 19.78
N HIS A 22 11.27 0.03 20.94
CA HIS A 22 10.61 1.34 20.97
C HIS A 22 11.51 2.35 20.26
N ASN A 23 11.04 2.91 19.13
CA ASN A 23 11.86 3.80 18.35
C ASN A 23 11.40 5.27 18.45
N PRO A 24 12.06 6.10 19.25
CA PRO A 24 11.69 7.50 19.45
C PRO A 24 11.92 8.40 18.22
N GLY A 25 12.59 7.90 17.17
CA GLY A 25 12.83 8.61 15.92
C GLY A 25 11.77 8.36 14.82
N ARG A 26 10.65 7.72 15.15
CA ARG A 26 9.60 7.46 14.16
C ARG A 26 8.86 8.74 13.76
N SER A 27 8.78 9.02 12.46
CA SER A 27 7.98 10.09 11.87
C SER A 27 6.55 9.59 11.54
N SER A 28 5.56 10.50 11.60
CA SER A 28 4.18 10.23 11.17
C SER A 28 4.07 9.89 9.68
N ASP A 29 4.85 10.59 8.83
CA ASP A 29 4.87 10.37 7.38
C ASP A 29 6.30 10.40 6.81
N PRO A 30 7.10 9.34 7.02
CA PRO A 30 8.50 9.30 6.63
C PRO A 30 8.69 9.21 5.13
N GLY A 31 9.77 9.85 4.64
CA GLY A 31 10.29 9.65 3.30
C GLY A 31 11.02 8.30 3.14
N LEU A 32 11.62 8.09 1.96
CA LEU A 32 12.42 6.91 1.64
C LEU A 32 13.87 7.08 2.10
N THR A 33 14.53 5.95 2.40
CA THR A 33 15.98 5.89 2.57
C THR A 33 16.70 5.89 1.21
N GLU A 34 18.02 5.99 1.17
CA GLU A 34 18.81 5.79 -0.05
C GLU A 34 18.56 4.42 -0.68
N ARG A 35 18.46 3.36 0.14
CA ARG A 35 18.04 2.03 -0.32
C ARG A 35 16.64 2.06 -0.93
N GLY A 36 15.70 2.76 -0.31
CA GLY A 36 14.35 2.94 -0.86
C GLY A 36 14.33 3.70 -2.19
N GLN A 37 15.20 4.69 -2.37
CA GLN A 37 15.36 5.38 -3.65
C GLN A 37 15.89 4.44 -4.73
N ALA A 38 16.89 3.62 -4.42
CA ALA A 38 17.40 2.59 -5.34
C ALA A 38 16.31 1.57 -5.72
N GLN A 39 15.48 1.14 -4.75
CA GLN A 39 14.34 0.26 -5.00
C GLN A 39 13.29 0.91 -5.93
N THR A 40 13.00 2.21 -5.77
CA THR A 40 12.05 2.90 -6.66
C THR A 40 12.57 3.03 -8.08
N GLU A 41 13.87 3.26 -8.25
CA GLU A 41 14.48 3.31 -9.57
C GLU A 41 14.45 1.94 -10.27
N ALA A 42 14.66 0.85 -9.52
CA ALA A 42 14.53 -0.50 -10.04
C ALA A 42 13.07 -0.82 -10.48
N LEU A 43 12.07 -0.38 -9.68
CA LEU A 43 10.65 -0.48 -10.06
C LEU A 43 10.35 0.31 -11.33
N ARG A 44 10.84 1.55 -11.44
CA ARG A 44 10.63 2.40 -12.62
C ARG A 44 11.14 1.71 -13.89
N LYS A 45 12.37 1.18 -13.85
CA LYS A 45 12.98 0.45 -14.99
C LYS A 45 12.20 -0.80 -15.34
N ARG A 46 11.77 -1.59 -14.34
CA ARG A 46 10.95 -2.77 -14.55
C ARG A 46 9.67 -2.43 -15.32
N PHE A 47 8.92 -1.44 -14.85
CA PHE A 47 7.64 -1.07 -15.47
C PHE A 47 7.80 -0.35 -16.80
N GLU A 48 8.92 0.33 -17.03
CA GLU A 48 9.29 0.87 -18.35
C GLU A 48 9.48 -0.25 -19.38
N LEU A 49 10.21 -1.31 -19.04
CA LEU A 49 10.39 -2.51 -19.88
C LEU A 49 9.05 -3.25 -20.11
N GLU A 50 8.20 -3.38 -19.09
CA GLU A 50 6.87 -3.97 -19.22
C GLU A 50 5.98 -3.16 -20.18
N ARG A 51 5.99 -1.82 -20.09
CA ARG A 51 5.27 -0.93 -21.01
C ARG A 51 5.77 -1.08 -22.46
N GLU A 52 7.07 -1.12 -22.66
CA GLU A 52 7.68 -1.30 -23.99
C GLU A 52 7.31 -2.65 -24.61
N ALA A 53 7.26 -3.71 -23.80
CA ALA A 53 6.85 -5.05 -24.24
C ALA A 53 5.35 -5.16 -24.56
N THR A 54 4.50 -4.29 -23.97
CA THR A 54 3.03 -4.33 -24.11
C THR A 54 2.45 -2.92 -24.32
N PRO A 55 2.79 -2.22 -25.43
CA PRO A 55 2.48 -0.79 -25.60
C PRO A 55 0.99 -0.47 -25.72
N THR A 56 0.15 -1.45 -26.05
CA THR A 56 -1.31 -1.28 -26.22
C THR A 56 -2.09 -1.56 -24.94
N ARG A 57 -1.41 -1.95 -23.87
CA ARG A 57 -2.03 -2.29 -22.59
C ARG A 57 -2.48 -1.03 -21.85
N SER A 58 -3.76 -0.93 -21.55
CA SER A 58 -4.26 0.14 -20.68
C SER A 58 -3.94 -0.17 -19.23
N VAL A 59 -3.51 0.85 -18.47
CA VAL A 59 -3.13 0.71 -17.06
C VAL A 59 -3.65 1.88 -16.24
N GLU A 60 -4.00 1.61 -14.96
CA GLU A 60 -4.31 2.62 -13.97
C GLU A 60 -3.39 2.44 -12.75
N VAL A 61 -2.85 3.54 -12.23
CA VAL A 61 -2.02 3.53 -11.02
C VAL A 61 -2.73 4.29 -9.90
N TRP A 62 -2.88 3.64 -8.77
CA TRP A 62 -3.47 4.17 -7.55
C TRP A 62 -2.45 4.15 -6.41
N SER A 63 -2.46 5.16 -5.57
CA SER A 63 -1.50 5.31 -4.47
C SER A 63 -2.17 5.66 -3.15
N SER A 64 -1.62 5.12 -2.07
CA SER A 64 -1.78 5.69 -0.73
C SER A 64 -1.29 7.14 -0.70
N PRO A 65 -1.90 8.02 0.12
CA PRO A 65 -1.51 9.42 0.25
C PRO A 65 -0.22 9.61 1.06
N MET A 66 0.31 8.55 1.68
CA MET A 66 1.52 8.64 2.50
C MET A 66 2.76 8.86 1.63
N ARG A 67 3.64 9.78 2.06
CA ARG A 67 4.84 10.24 1.33
C ARG A 67 5.66 9.12 0.70
N ARG A 68 5.93 8.03 1.45
CA ARG A 68 6.67 6.86 0.94
C ARG A 68 5.99 6.15 -0.22
N CYS A 69 4.64 6.12 -0.22
CA CYS A 69 3.87 5.58 -1.34
C CYS A 69 3.83 6.54 -2.52
N LEU A 70 3.69 7.85 -2.29
CA LEU A 70 3.73 8.86 -3.35
C LEU A 70 5.07 8.85 -4.09
N LEU A 71 6.20 8.75 -3.36
CA LEU A 71 7.53 8.57 -3.95
C LEU A 71 7.63 7.28 -4.77
N THR A 72 7.15 6.17 -4.23
CA THR A 72 7.18 4.88 -4.93
C THR A 72 6.26 4.87 -6.15
N SER A 73 5.02 5.35 -6.00
CA SER A 73 4.04 5.37 -7.09
C SER A 73 4.39 6.35 -8.21
N SER A 74 5.08 7.44 -7.88
CA SER A 74 5.62 8.35 -8.90
C SER A 74 6.61 7.63 -9.83
N ALA A 75 7.46 6.77 -9.29
CA ALA A 75 8.37 5.94 -10.08
C ALA A 75 7.62 4.89 -10.90
N VAL A 76 6.59 4.24 -10.32
CA VAL A 76 5.72 3.28 -11.02
C VAL A 76 4.97 3.97 -12.16
N GLY A 77 4.33 5.11 -11.90
CA GLY A 77 3.60 5.88 -12.90
C GLY A 77 4.49 6.39 -14.03
N ALA A 78 5.70 6.87 -13.70
CA ALA A 78 6.69 7.29 -14.69
C ALA A 78 7.13 6.11 -15.59
N GLY A 79 7.41 4.94 -15.00
CA GLY A 79 7.75 3.72 -15.77
C GLY A 79 6.62 3.29 -16.70
N LEU A 80 5.39 3.28 -16.22
CA LEU A 80 4.19 2.92 -16.98
C LEU A 80 3.71 4.03 -17.94
N GLY A 81 4.22 5.27 -17.82
CA GLY A 81 3.84 6.41 -18.65
C GLY A 81 2.45 6.98 -18.37
N VAL A 82 1.95 6.86 -17.11
CA VAL A 82 0.61 7.30 -16.71
C VAL A 82 0.64 8.12 -15.42
N ARG A 83 -0.40 8.94 -15.22
CA ARG A 83 -0.60 9.66 -13.96
C ARG A 83 -1.02 8.71 -12.85
N VAL A 84 -0.75 9.11 -11.61
CA VAL A 84 -1.08 8.37 -10.39
C VAL A 84 -2.32 8.99 -9.74
N ARG A 85 -3.34 8.19 -9.47
CA ARG A 85 -4.53 8.61 -8.71
C ARG A 85 -4.33 8.32 -7.24
N VAL A 86 -4.53 9.31 -6.38
CA VAL A 86 -4.38 9.14 -4.93
C VAL A 86 -5.72 8.80 -4.29
N ARG A 87 -5.71 7.88 -3.31
CA ARG A 87 -6.89 7.52 -2.51
C ARG A 87 -6.55 7.52 -1.03
N SER A 88 -7.35 8.22 -0.21
CA SER A 88 -7.14 8.32 1.24
C SER A 88 -7.23 6.96 1.94
N ASP A 89 -8.14 6.10 1.50
CA ASP A 89 -8.39 4.78 2.10
C ASP A 89 -7.34 3.70 1.82
N LEU A 90 -6.28 4.03 1.06
CA LEU A 90 -5.12 3.14 0.83
C LEU A 90 -4.00 3.34 1.87
N HIS A 91 -4.18 4.20 2.88
CA HIS A 91 -3.16 4.45 3.91
C HIS A 91 -2.83 3.20 4.75
N GLU A 92 -1.65 3.21 5.40
CA GLU A 92 -1.25 2.13 6.30
C GLU A 92 -2.14 2.10 7.55
N HIS A 93 -2.29 0.90 8.13
CA HIS A 93 -2.89 0.73 9.44
C HIS A 93 -2.28 1.72 10.46
N GLY A 94 -3.15 2.33 11.22
CA GLY A 94 -2.82 3.39 12.18
C GLY A 94 -3.03 4.81 11.65
N GLY A 95 -2.98 5.04 10.34
CA GLY A 95 -3.11 6.39 9.79
C GLY A 95 -1.86 7.24 9.95
N CYS A 96 -2.03 8.56 10.02
CA CYS A 96 -0.93 9.52 10.17
C CYS A 96 -0.77 9.93 11.63
N PHE A 97 0.19 9.32 12.34
CA PHE A 97 0.40 9.58 13.77
C PHE A 97 1.88 9.48 14.17
N GLU A 98 2.22 10.15 15.26
CA GLU A 98 3.49 10.02 15.98
C GLU A 98 3.32 9.31 17.31
N GLY A 99 4.42 8.83 17.86
CA GLY A 99 4.44 8.06 19.10
C GLY A 99 4.38 6.55 18.87
N ALA A 100 4.49 5.79 19.96
CA ALA A 100 4.44 4.33 19.92
C ALA A 100 3.00 3.85 20.15
N ARG A 101 2.59 2.84 19.40
CA ARG A 101 1.42 2.05 19.77
C ARG A 101 1.73 1.30 21.07
N GLY A 102 0.93 1.50 22.12
CA GLY A 102 1.15 0.89 23.42
C GLY A 102 2.39 1.40 24.19
N GLY A 103 2.94 2.57 23.82
CA GLY A 103 3.97 3.28 24.56
C GLY A 103 3.40 4.20 25.62
N GLU A 104 4.27 4.88 26.40
CA GLU A 104 3.84 5.94 27.31
C GLU A 104 3.26 7.12 26.52
N GLY A 105 2.00 7.48 26.79
CA GLY A 105 1.26 8.56 26.15
C GLY A 105 0.38 8.12 24.97
N ALA A 106 -0.66 8.93 24.69
CA ALA A 106 -1.55 8.70 23.55
C ALA A 106 -0.83 9.04 22.23
N PRO A 107 -1.09 8.28 21.13
CA PRO A 107 -0.59 8.64 19.81
C PRO A 107 -1.09 10.01 19.38
N ILE A 108 -0.18 10.85 18.85
CA ILE A 108 -0.52 12.19 18.33
C ILE A 108 -0.84 12.06 16.84
N GLY A 109 -2.09 12.32 16.48
CA GLY A 109 -2.53 12.33 15.09
C GLY A 109 -2.06 13.59 14.34
N HIS A 110 -1.82 13.44 13.03
CA HIS A 110 -1.48 14.52 12.10
C HIS A 110 -2.41 14.45 10.89
N THR A 111 -2.65 15.57 10.22
CA THR A 111 -3.55 15.62 9.04
C THR A 111 -3.02 14.86 7.82
N GLY A 112 -1.70 14.61 7.78
CA GLY A 112 -1.02 14.21 6.55
C GLY A 112 -0.97 15.37 5.53
N MET A 113 -0.45 15.08 4.35
CA MET A 113 -0.34 16.07 3.28
C MET A 113 -1.71 16.47 2.74
N THR A 114 -1.90 17.77 2.50
CA THR A 114 -3.06 18.31 1.78
C THR A 114 -2.98 17.99 0.29
N ARG A 115 -4.10 18.15 -0.41
CA ARG A 115 -4.15 18.02 -1.87
C ARG A 115 -3.13 18.94 -2.55
N GLU A 116 -3.07 20.22 -2.17
CA GLU A 116 -2.15 21.20 -2.76
C GLU A 116 -0.68 20.78 -2.56
N GLU A 117 -0.32 20.33 -1.37
CA GLU A 117 1.03 19.84 -1.06
C GLU A 117 1.38 18.62 -1.91
N ILE A 118 0.44 17.65 -2.06
CA ILE A 118 0.65 16.46 -2.89
C ILE A 118 0.87 16.86 -4.36
N GLU A 119 -0.03 17.66 -4.94
CA GLU A 119 0.05 18.05 -6.35
C GLU A 119 1.30 18.90 -6.66
N LYS A 120 1.74 19.73 -5.70
CA LYS A 120 2.97 20.54 -5.80
C LYS A 120 4.24 19.70 -5.73
N GLU A 121 4.32 18.78 -4.76
CA GLU A 121 5.54 17.98 -4.54
C GLU A 121 5.62 16.78 -5.48
N PHE A 122 4.47 16.21 -5.88
CA PHE A 122 4.35 15.06 -6.76
C PHE A 122 3.49 15.39 -8.00
N PRO A 123 4.01 16.13 -8.98
CA PRO A 123 3.19 16.62 -10.11
C PRO A 123 2.53 15.55 -10.97
N ILE A 124 3.00 14.30 -10.90
CA ILE A 124 2.41 13.13 -11.57
C ILE A 124 1.19 12.59 -10.80
N CYS A 125 0.98 12.99 -9.54
CA CYS A 125 -0.09 12.51 -8.69
C CYS A 125 -1.31 13.45 -8.76
N ASP A 126 -2.50 12.84 -8.90
CA ASP A 126 -3.79 13.52 -8.84
C ASP A 126 -4.46 13.20 -7.50
N ALA A 127 -4.47 14.16 -6.58
CA ALA A 127 -5.12 14.01 -5.28
C ALA A 127 -6.60 14.45 -5.35
N PRO A 128 -7.53 13.68 -4.73
CA PRO A 128 -8.95 14.01 -4.76
C PRO A 128 -9.29 15.24 -3.86
N LYS A 129 -10.45 15.84 -4.12
CA LYS A 129 -10.89 17.07 -3.42
C LYS A 129 -11.11 16.88 -1.92
N ASP A 130 -11.45 15.68 -1.47
CA ASP A 130 -11.65 15.38 -0.05
C ASP A 130 -10.36 15.44 0.79
N MET A 131 -9.21 15.68 0.16
CA MET A 131 -7.91 15.89 0.84
C MET A 131 -7.51 17.38 0.96
N GLU A 132 -8.41 18.33 0.80
CA GLU A 132 -8.08 19.78 0.92
C GLU A 132 -7.45 20.15 2.26
N ASN A 133 -7.86 19.49 3.37
CA ASN A 133 -7.34 19.74 4.73
C ASN A 133 -6.44 18.58 5.24
N GLY A 134 -5.86 17.81 4.35
CA GLY A 134 -5.14 16.57 4.67
C GLY A 134 -6.04 15.35 4.51
N TRP A 135 -5.43 14.18 4.60
CA TRP A 135 -6.12 12.89 4.34
C TRP A 135 -6.46 12.11 5.63
N TRP A 136 -6.00 12.58 6.79
CA TRP A 136 -6.24 11.95 8.08
C TRP A 136 -6.87 12.93 9.07
N ASP A 137 -7.82 12.44 9.85
CA ASP A 137 -8.36 13.21 10.97
C ASP A 137 -7.45 13.04 12.21
N PRO A 138 -6.73 14.09 12.63
CA PRO A 138 -5.78 13.98 13.75
C PRO A 138 -6.45 13.65 15.09
N ILE A 139 -7.75 13.94 15.25
CA ILE A 139 -8.49 13.61 16.49
C ILE A 139 -8.59 12.10 16.69
N ARG A 140 -8.59 11.32 15.61
CA ARG A 140 -8.60 9.85 15.67
C ARG A 140 -7.32 9.24 16.24
N GLY A 141 -6.21 10.01 16.30
CA GLY A 141 -4.90 9.50 16.73
C GLY A 141 -4.45 8.31 15.86
N CYS A 142 -4.45 7.11 16.42
CA CYS A 142 -4.09 5.87 15.72
C CYS A 142 -5.34 5.04 15.39
N GLU A 143 -5.47 4.58 14.14
CA GLU A 143 -6.54 3.68 13.70
C GLU A 143 -6.40 2.29 14.35
N SER A 144 -7.51 1.74 14.84
CA SER A 144 -7.54 0.36 15.35
C SER A 144 -7.42 -0.69 14.24
N VAL A 145 -7.05 -1.94 14.59
CA VAL A 145 -7.03 -3.07 13.65
C VAL A 145 -8.42 -3.33 13.08
N VAL A 146 -9.48 -3.21 13.89
CA VAL A 146 -10.86 -3.43 13.47
C VAL A 146 -11.31 -2.38 12.45
N ASP A 147 -10.96 -1.10 12.68
CA ASP A 147 -11.26 -0.03 11.74
C ASP A 147 -10.49 -0.21 10.43
N ALA A 148 -9.21 -0.59 10.51
CA ALA A 148 -8.40 -0.92 9.33
C ALA A 148 -9.02 -2.07 8.53
N GLN A 149 -9.46 -3.15 9.17
CA GLN A 149 -10.14 -4.27 8.52
C GLN A 149 -11.44 -3.82 7.84
N THR A 150 -12.21 -2.95 8.49
CA THR A 150 -13.44 -2.38 7.93
C THR A 150 -13.16 -1.51 6.71
N ARG A 151 -12.17 -0.63 6.78
CA ARG A 151 -11.74 0.23 5.68
C ARG A 151 -11.23 -0.60 4.49
N VAL A 152 -10.36 -1.55 4.74
CA VAL A 152 -9.80 -2.43 3.69
C VAL A 152 -10.89 -3.28 3.05
N GLY A 153 -11.93 -3.70 3.80
CA GLY A 153 -13.12 -4.35 3.24
C GLY A 153 -13.78 -3.51 2.15
N LYS A 154 -13.94 -2.20 2.36
CA LYS A 154 -14.48 -1.28 1.34
C LYS A 154 -13.57 -1.14 0.12
N VAL A 155 -12.25 -1.21 0.30
CA VAL A 155 -11.30 -1.22 -0.82
C VAL A 155 -11.44 -2.51 -1.64
N VAL A 156 -11.65 -3.67 -1.00
CA VAL A 156 -11.92 -4.93 -1.69
C VAL A 156 -13.24 -4.87 -2.49
N GLU A 157 -14.30 -4.29 -1.92
CA GLU A 157 -15.57 -4.05 -2.63
C GLU A 157 -15.36 -3.16 -3.87
N TRP A 158 -14.55 -2.10 -3.76
CA TRP A 158 -14.19 -1.25 -4.88
C TRP A 158 -13.42 -2.00 -5.96
N LEU A 159 -12.47 -2.86 -5.61
CA LEU A 159 -11.73 -3.69 -6.58
C LEU A 159 -12.65 -4.64 -7.33
N TRP A 160 -13.59 -5.28 -6.64
CA TRP A 160 -14.59 -6.14 -7.27
C TRP A 160 -15.56 -5.34 -8.16
N SER A 161 -15.97 -4.13 -7.74
CA SER A 161 -16.78 -3.24 -8.57
C SER A 161 -16.08 -2.86 -9.87
N LYS A 162 -14.79 -2.50 -9.80
CA LYS A 162 -13.98 -2.24 -11.00
C LYS A 162 -13.87 -3.47 -11.91
N ALA A 163 -13.62 -4.65 -11.33
CA ALA A 163 -13.51 -5.88 -12.12
C ALA A 163 -14.82 -6.19 -12.87
N ARG A 164 -16.00 -5.99 -12.22
CA ARG A 164 -17.31 -6.14 -12.85
C ARG A 164 -17.53 -5.09 -13.95
N ALA A 165 -17.31 -3.81 -13.66
CA ALA A 165 -17.49 -2.75 -14.64
C ALA A 165 -16.62 -2.95 -15.91
N MET A 166 -15.40 -3.43 -15.75
CA MET A 166 -14.52 -3.80 -16.89
C MET A 166 -15.00 -5.06 -17.62
N HIS A 167 -15.59 -6.02 -16.91
CA HIS A 167 -16.17 -7.23 -17.51
C HIS A 167 -17.41 -6.90 -18.33
N ASP A 168 -18.32 -6.09 -17.78
CA ASP A 168 -19.61 -5.71 -18.36
C ASP A 168 -19.44 -4.67 -19.50
N GLY A 169 -18.27 -4.04 -19.61
CA GLY A 169 -17.96 -3.04 -20.62
C GLY A 169 -18.33 -1.61 -20.24
N ASP A 170 -18.71 -1.38 -18.99
CA ASP A 170 -19.03 -0.06 -18.43
C ASP A 170 -17.77 0.79 -18.19
N GLU A 171 -16.62 0.13 -17.97
CA GLU A 171 -15.29 0.75 -17.94
C GLU A 171 -14.34 0.09 -18.95
N PRO A 172 -13.37 0.85 -19.50
CA PRO A 172 -12.32 0.29 -20.34
C PRO A 172 -11.52 -0.78 -19.60
N ARG A 173 -11.20 -1.89 -20.25
CA ARG A 173 -10.31 -2.89 -19.68
C ARG A 173 -8.94 -2.31 -19.40
N ALA A 174 -8.48 -2.38 -18.19
CA ALA A 174 -7.18 -1.93 -17.74
C ALA A 174 -6.60 -2.84 -16.67
N ASP A 175 -5.28 -2.86 -16.56
CA ASP A 175 -4.63 -3.43 -15.40
C ASP A 175 -4.49 -2.37 -14.31
N VAL A 176 -4.79 -2.77 -13.08
CA VAL A 176 -4.83 -1.87 -11.93
C VAL A 176 -3.60 -2.09 -11.05
N TYR A 177 -2.83 -1.03 -10.85
CA TYR A 177 -1.68 -1.00 -9.94
C TYR A 177 -2.07 -0.24 -8.68
N VAL A 178 -1.81 -0.81 -7.51
CA VAL A 178 -2.07 -0.18 -6.21
C VAL A 178 -0.78 -0.17 -5.40
N VAL A 179 -0.26 1.01 -5.12
CA VAL A 179 0.92 1.20 -4.28
C VAL A 179 0.47 1.48 -2.85
N ALA A 180 0.79 0.54 -1.94
CA ALA A 180 0.30 0.53 -0.57
C ALA A 180 1.36 0.01 0.42
N HIS A 181 0.95 -0.59 1.53
CA HIS A 181 1.77 -0.84 2.71
C HIS A 181 1.71 -2.30 3.16
N GLY A 182 2.64 -2.69 4.03
CA GLY A 182 2.78 -4.08 4.44
C GLY A 182 1.55 -4.65 5.14
N MET A 183 1.06 -3.97 6.19
CA MET A 183 -0.11 -4.46 6.93
C MET A 183 -1.41 -4.25 6.15
N PHE A 184 -1.53 -3.14 5.41
CA PHE A 184 -2.67 -2.93 4.49
C PHE A 184 -2.80 -4.07 3.48
N ILE A 185 -1.69 -4.47 2.82
CA ILE A 185 -1.67 -5.57 1.85
C ILE A 185 -2.03 -6.90 2.53
N ASP A 186 -1.50 -7.18 3.72
CA ASP A 186 -1.85 -8.39 4.47
C ASP A 186 -3.35 -8.47 4.78
N ILE A 187 -3.96 -7.39 5.28
CA ILE A 187 -5.41 -7.33 5.56
C ILE A 187 -6.22 -7.49 4.26
N LEU A 188 -5.79 -6.84 3.18
CA LEU A 188 -6.46 -6.92 1.87
C LEU A 188 -6.44 -8.34 1.32
N LEU A 189 -5.29 -9.01 1.36
CA LEU A 189 -5.16 -10.39 0.92
C LEU A 189 -5.97 -11.35 1.80
N LYS A 190 -5.94 -11.18 3.13
CA LYS A 190 -6.80 -11.95 4.04
C LYS A 190 -8.28 -11.78 3.71
N THR A 191 -8.71 -10.57 3.35
CA THR A 191 -10.09 -10.30 2.98
C THR A 191 -10.46 -10.94 1.64
N LEU A 192 -9.57 -10.89 0.64
CA LEU A 192 -9.79 -11.49 -0.68
C LEU A 192 -9.83 -13.03 -0.66
N PHE A 193 -9.06 -13.66 0.24
CA PHE A 193 -8.91 -15.10 0.33
C PHE A 193 -9.65 -15.72 1.53
N ASP A 194 -10.63 -15.01 2.10
CA ASP A 194 -11.47 -15.45 3.21
C ASP A 194 -10.67 -15.99 4.42
N SER A 195 -9.44 -15.49 4.59
CA SER A 195 -8.60 -15.88 5.71
C SER A 195 -9.12 -15.24 7.01
N PRO A 196 -8.95 -15.91 8.17
CA PRO A 196 -9.39 -15.37 9.45
C PRO A 196 -8.83 -13.98 9.71
N ARG A 197 -9.72 -13.03 10.01
CA ARG A 197 -9.39 -11.65 10.37
C ARG A 197 -9.55 -11.52 11.88
N THR A 198 -8.44 -11.70 12.60
CA THR A 198 -8.42 -11.60 14.06
C THR A 198 -7.64 -10.38 14.51
N THR A 199 -7.90 -9.92 15.71
CA THR A 199 -7.02 -9.02 16.45
C THR A 199 -6.04 -9.85 17.28
N GLY A 200 -4.84 -9.35 17.54
CA GLY A 200 -3.82 -10.10 18.27
C GLY A 200 -3.03 -11.06 17.36
N LYS A 201 -2.56 -12.20 17.93
CA LYS A 201 -1.67 -13.14 17.22
C LYS A 201 -2.35 -13.72 15.99
N GLN A 202 -1.69 -13.62 14.85
CA GLN A 202 -2.21 -14.08 13.57
C GLN A 202 -1.79 -15.53 13.29
N SER A 203 -2.71 -16.33 12.72
CA SER A 203 -2.45 -17.71 12.27
C SER A 203 -1.77 -17.75 10.89
N SER A 204 -1.93 -16.70 10.10
CA SER A 204 -1.33 -16.57 8.77
C SER A 204 -0.98 -15.11 8.49
N LEU A 205 0.11 -14.87 7.76
CA LEU A 205 0.60 -13.55 7.38
C LEU A 205 1.09 -13.56 5.93
N PHE A 206 0.65 -12.58 5.13
CA PHE A 206 1.14 -12.33 3.78
C PHE A 206 2.28 -11.32 3.83
N CYS A 207 3.50 -11.79 4.14
CA CYS A 207 4.66 -10.93 4.32
C CYS A 207 5.16 -10.41 2.97
N SER A 208 5.14 -9.11 2.81
CA SER A 208 5.60 -8.40 1.62
C SER A 208 6.96 -7.74 1.87
N GLN A 209 7.94 -7.90 0.98
CA GLN A 209 9.18 -7.13 0.99
C GLN A 209 8.94 -5.69 0.50
N ASN A 210 9.82 -4.75 0.85
CA ASN A 210 9.75 -3.40 0.28
C ASN A 210 9.93 -3.45 -1.24
N ALA A 211 9.15 -2.65 -1.95
CA ALA A 211 9.10 -2.59 -3.40
C ALA A 211 8.78 -3.93 -4.11
N CYS A 212 8.24 -4.93 -3.39
CA CYS A 212 7.75 -6.15 -4.02
C CYS A 212 6.48 -5.90 -4.85
N VAL A 213 6.23 -6.79 -5.79
CA VAL A 213 5.03 -6.80 -6.63
C VAL A 213 4.29 -8.10 -6.44
N HIS A 214 3.01 -8.03 -6.09
CA HIS A 214 2.09 -9.15 -6.17
C HIS A 214 1.21 -8.97 -7.41
N ARG A 215 0.90 -10.05 -8.12
CA ARG A 215 -0.05 -10.03 -9.23
C ARG A 215 -1.19 -11.00 -8.97
N LEU A 216 -2.41 -10.48 -9.01
CA LEU A 216 -3.64 -11.24 -8.87
C LEU A 216 -4.48 -11.12 -10.14
N HIS A 217 -5.28 -12.13 -10.43
CA HIS A 217 -6.27 -12.12 -11.49
C HIS A 217 -7.68 -12.18 -10.88
N PHE A 218 -8.48 -11.17 -11.20
CA PHE A 218 -9.91 -11.11 -10.90
C PHE A 218 -10.67 -11.61 -12.11
N ASP A 219 -11.40 -12.70 -11.94
CA ASP A 219 -12.23 -13.30 -12.95
C ASP A 219 -13.72 -13.18 -12.57
N ILE A 220 -14.54 -12.82 -13.54
CA ILE A 220 -16.00 -12.73 -13.39
C ILE A 220 -16.59 -13.85 -14.24
N ALA A 221 -16.62 -15.06 -13.67
CA ALA A 221 -17.14 -16.24 -14.32
C ALA A 221 -18.67 -16.39 -14.10
N PRO A 222 -19.40 -17.13 -14.96
CA PRO A 222 -20.84 -17.34 -14.82
C PRO A 222 -21.26 -18.02 -13.51
N ASP A 223 -20.39 -18.83 -12.92
CA ASP A 223 -20.58 -19.54 -11.65
C ASP A 223 -20.19 -18.71 -10.42
N GLY A 224 -19.68 -17.51 -10.61
CA GLY A 224 -19.34 -16.54 -9.58
C GLY A 224 -17.96 -15.88 -9.77
N PRO A 225 -17.72 -14.77 -9.03
CA PRO A 225 -16.46 -14.08 -9.08
C PRO A 225 -15.36 -14.90 -8.37
N CYS A 226 -14.17 -14.93 -8.96
CA CYS A 226 -13.00 -15.63 -8.42
C CYS A 226 -11.76 -14.72 -8.47
N VAL A 227 -10.88 -14.83 -7.48
CA VAL A 227 -9.57 -14.17 -7.49
C VAL A 227 -8.48 -15.18 -7.19
N GLY A 228 -7.39 -15.12 -7.94
CA GLY A 228 -6.26 -16.02 -7.74
C GLY A 228 -4.91 -15.31 -7.82
N PHE A 229 -3.93 -15.80 -7.06
CA PHE A 229 -2.55 -15.37 -7.21
C PHE A 229 -1.95 -15.86 -8.52
N GLN A 230 -1.28 -14.95 -9.20
CA GLN A 230 -0.38 -15.26 -10.32
C GLN A 230 1.09 -15.18 -9.87
N VAL A 231 1.40 -14.17 -9.03
CA VAL A 231 2.74 -13.95 -8.49
C VAL A 231 2.60 -13.39 -7.08
N PHE A 232 3.39 -13.90 -6.15
CA PHE A 232 3.44 -13.43 -4.78
C PHE A 232 4.85 -12.92 -4.43
N ASN A 233 4.94 -11.71 -3.86
CA ASN A 233 6.15 -11.11 -3.30
C ASN A 233 7.36 -11.12 -4.26
N ASP A 234 7.13 -10.75 -5.53
CA ASP A 234 8.17 -10.69 -6.55
C ASP A 234 9.10 -9.49 -6.34
N VAL A 235 10.37 -9.77 -6.16
CA VAL A 235 11.49 -8.82 -6.00
C VAL A 235 12.62 -9.09 -7.00
N THR A 236 12.33 -9.77 -8.11
CA THR A 236 13.34 -10.16 -9.11
C THR A 236 14.01 -8.97 -9.80
N HIS A 237 13.38 -7.81 -9.76
CA HIS A 237 13.91 -6.54 -10.25
C HIS A 237 14.88 -5.86 -9.26
N LEU A 238 15.02 -6.38 -8.04
CA LEU A 238 15.90 -5.84 -7.01
C LEU A 238 17.15 -6.70 -6.87
N ASP A 239 18.30 -6.07 -6.95
CA ASP A 239 19.55 -6.69 -6.54
C ASP A 239 19.49 -7.10 -5.06
N GLU A 240 20.17 -8.17 -4.69
CA GLU A 240 20.05 -8.77 -3.35
C GLU A 240 20.41 -7.79 -2.24
N GLU A 241 21.42 -6.94 -2.47
CA GLU A 241 21.93 -5.94 -1.52
C GLU A 241 20.92 -4.85 -1.15
N ILE A 242 19.97 -4.57 -2.04
CA ILE A 242 18.94 -3.55 -1.79
C ILE A 242 17.62 -4.14 -1.31
N ARG A 243 17.44 -5.46 -1.26
CA ARG A 243 16.23 -6.10 -0.72
C ARG A 243 16.06 -5.80 0.76
N SER A 244 14.82 -5.59 1.19
CA SER A 244 14.51 -5.30 2.60
C SER A 244 13.05 -5.60 2.94
N GLY A 245 12.72 -5.66 4.24
CA GLY A 245 11.37 -5.92 4.72
C GLY A 245 10.97 -7.41 4.64
N GLY A 246 9.67 -7.69 4.76
CA GLY A 246 9.12 -9.05 4.67
C GLY A 246 9.26 -9.90 5.95
N SER A 247 9.56 -9.28 7.10
CA SER A 247 9.68 -9.97 8.38
C SER A 247 8.32 -10.42 8.92
N VAL A 248 8.17 -11.71 9.18
CA VAL A 248 6.99 -12.29 9.86
C VAL A 248 6.82 -11.66 11.24
N ALA A 249 7.88 -11.57 12.04
CA ALA A 249 7.84 -11.00 13.38
C ALA A 249 7.44 -9.52 13.37
N GLY A 250 7.94 -8.74 12.42
CA GLY A 250 7.59 -7.32 12.28
C GLY A 250 6.13 -7.09 11.94
N LEU A 251 5.53 -7.95 11.10
CA LEU A 251 4.12 -7.87 10.75
C LEU A 251 3.21 -8.38 11.88
N ASP A 252 3.57 -9.46 12.56
CA ASP A 252 2.82 -10.00 13.72
C ASP A 252 2.75 -8.98 14.86
N VAL A 253 3.84 -8.28 15.15
CA VAL A 253 3.90 -7.20 16.16
C VAL A 253 2.89 -6.07 15.85
N ALA A 254 2.64 -5.77 14.58
CA ALA A 254 1.67 -4.74 14.21
C ALA A 254 0.23 -5.10 14.62
N TYR A 255 -0.10 -6.38 14.71
CA TYR A 255 -1.41 -6.87 15.19
C TYR A 255 -1.49 -6.99 16.71
N THR A 256 -0.38 -7.34 17.37
CA THR A 256 -0.39 -7.73 18.79
C THR A 256 -0.22 -6.56 19.75
N LYS A 257 0.38 -5.45 19.32
CA LYS A 257 0.59 -4.26 20.18
C LYS A 257 -0.69 -3.51 20.57
N GLU A 258 -1.83 -3.79 19.97
CA GLU A 258 -3.12 -3.21 20.36
C GLU A 258 -3.83 -3.97 21.50
N GLY A 259 -3.40 -5.19 21.82
CA GLY A 259 -4.07 -6.07 22.80
C GLY A 259 -3.53 -5.99 24.24
N SER A 260 -2.59 -5.09 24.51
CA SER A 260 -2.02 -4.88 25.84
C SER A 260 -2.39 -3.49 26.38
N ALA A 261 -3.70 -3.24 26.50
CA ALA A 261 -4.27 -2.17 27.30
C ALA A 261 -5.04 -2.79 28.46
#